data_065c1a8f187938fe9f4ded3dd6dbf7a8
#
_entry.id   065c1a8f187938fe9f4ded3dd6dbf7a8
#
_cell.length_a   1.000
_cell.length_b   1.000
_cell.length_c   1.000
_cell.angle_alpha   90.00
_cell.angle_beta   90.00
_cell.angle_gamma   90.00
#
_symmetry.space_group_name_H-M   'P 1'
#
loop_
_entity.id
_entity.type
_entity.pdbx_description
1 polymer ?
#
loop_
_entity_poly.entity_id
_entity_poly.type
_entity_poly.pdbx_seq_one_letter_code
_entity_poly.pdbx_strand_id
1 'polypeptide(L)'
;MTQKAEKTVITVSTAVSAPPERVWDLFTEPLHIIHWNNASDDWQTSYSENDLRPGGAFLSRMEAKDGHEGFDFSGRYTEVIPGKTIAYTLDDGRNVQIIFTETAGGIRITESFEAEDLNSAGLQKAGWQAILDNFRKYAEGYGPKEMLHFEITIENTPENIFRIMLESEAFSKWTSAFNPTSRFSGSWAKGEKISFLGTDADGKTGGMVCRIRENIPGKFLSIESLCEIIDGQEVTGDDKADFWHGSLENYSLKPVGSKTLLCVDTDVPSDFKPFFLEAWPKALEMLKALCE
;
A
#
# COMPACT_ATOMS: atom_id res chain seq x y z
N MET A 1 11.54 -41.11 21.50
CA MET A 1 10.48 -40.45 20.71
C MET A 1 9.98 -39.27 21.54
N THR A 2 10.46 -38.07 21.30
CA THR A 2 10.02 -36.86 21.98
C THR A 2 8.64 -36.54 21.41
N GLN A 3 7.59 -36.62 22.24
CA GLN A 3 6.27 -36.08 21.89
C GLN A 3 6.47 -34.58 21.58
N LYS A 4 6.24 -34.19 20.35
CA LYS A 4 6.14 -32.78 19.98
C LYS A 4 4.95 -32.22 20.76
N ALA A 5 5.20 -31.26 21.65
CA ALA A 5 4.12 -30.62 22.38
C ALA A 5 3.09 -30.08 21.36
N GLU A 6 1.83 -30.39 21.61
CA GLU A 6 0.72 -29.93 20.77
C GLU A 6 0.65 -28.40 20.90
N LYS A 7 0.92 -27.68 19.81
CA LYS A 7 0.91 -26.22 19.80
C LYS A 7 -0.53 -25.72 19.93
N THR A 8 -0.75 -24.70 20.75
CA THR A 8 -2.03 -24.04 20.86
C THR A 8 -2.38 -23.38 19.54
N VAL A 9 -3.53 -23.69 18.95
CA VAL A 9 -4.05 -23.06 17.74
C VAL A 9 -5.10 -22.03 18.14
N ILE A 10 -4.94 -20.82 17.65
CA ILE A 10 -5.89 -19.71 17.84
C ILE A 10 -6.63 -19.50 16.52
N THR A 11 -7.93 -19.24 16.61
CA THR A 11 -8.76 -18.95 15.43
C THR A 11 -9.47 -17.61 15.60
N VAL A 12 -9.43 -16.81 14.55
CA VAL A 12 -10.15 -15.54 14.40
C VAL A 12 -10.98 -15.58 13.11
N SER A 13 -12.00 -14.76 13.00
CA SER A 13 -12.82 -14.73 11.79
C SER A 13 -13.56 -13.42 11.63
N THR A 14 -13.84 -13.05 10.37
CA THR A 14 -14.68 -11.93 10.02
C THR A 14 -15.58 -12.28 8.83
N ALA A 15 -16.68 -11.55 8.64
CA ALA A 15 -17.54 -11.66 7.46
C ALA A 15 -17.48 -10.33 6.71
N VAL A 16 -17.24 -10.38 5.42
CA VAL A 16 -17.04 -9.23 4.53
C VAL A 16 -18.16 -9.20 3.49
N SER A 17 -18.89 -8.08 3.42
CA SER A 17 -19.99 -7.86 2.48
C SER A 17 -19.47 -7.30 1.15
N ALA A 18 -18.71 -8.10 0.42
CA ALA A 18 -18.17 -7.75 -0.89
C ALA A 18 -18.07 -8.99 -1.80
N PRO A 19 -17.97 -8.82 -3.14
CA PRO A 19 -17.82 -9.93 -4.08
C PRO A 19 -16.55 -10.76 -3.79
N PRO A 20 -16.62 -12.10 -3.95
CA PRO A 20 -15.51 -13.00 -3.63
C PRO A 20 -14.17 -12.65 -4.30
N GLU A 21 -14.20 -12.35 -5.58
CA GLU A 21 -13.01 -11.98 -6.37
C GLU A 21 -12.35 -10.72 -5.81
N ARG A 22 -13.16 -9.70 -5.53
CA ARG A 22 -12.66 -8.45 -4.93
C ARG A 22 -12.07 -8.67 -3.53
N VAL A 23 -12.72 -9.50 -2.69
CA VAL A 23 -12.18 -9.82 -1.35
C VAL A 23 -10.82 -10.50 -1.46
N TRP A 24 -10.65 -11.40 -2.44
CA TRP A 24 -9.38 -12.08 -2.67
C TRP A 24 -8.29 -11.09 -3.08
N ASP A 25 -8.53 -10.23 -4.06
CA ASP A 25 -7.56 -9.25 -4.54
C ASP A 25 -7.16 -8.27 -3.43
N LEU A 26 -8.14 -7.70 -2.71
CA LEU A 26 -7.89 -6.80 -1.58
C LEU A 26 -7.11 -7.46 -0.44
N PHE A 27 -7.25 -8.77 -0.26
CA PHE A 27 -6.54 -9.53 0.78
C PHE A 27 -5.12 -9.89 0.38
N THR A 28 -4.84 -10.10 -0.90
CA THR A 28 -3.59 -10.70 -1.37
C THR A 28 -2.64 -9.76 -2.09
N GLU A 29 -3.14 -8.67 -2.68
CA GLU A 29 -2.28 -7.74 -3.41
C GLU A 29 -1.49 -6.85 -2.44
N PRO A 30 -0.15 -6.74 -2.58
CA PRO A 30 0.71 -5.97 -1.67
C PRO A 30 0.25 -4.54 -1.45
N LEU A 31 -0.20 -3.87 -2.52
CA LEU A 31 -0.65 -2.49 -2.47
C LEU A 31 -1.97 -2.32 -1.68
N HIS A 32 -2.78 -3.36 -1.55
CA HIS A 32 -3.95 -3.36 -0.67
C HIS A 32 -3.58 -3.75 0.77
N ILE A 33 -2.65 -4.71 0.96
CA ILE A 33 -2.18 -5.15 2.28
C ILE A 33 -1.68 -3.99 3.13
N ILE A 34 -0.98 -3.03 2.55
CA ILE A 34 -0.43 -1.87 3.25
C ILE A 34 -1.50 -0.93 3.85
N HIS A 35 -2.76 -1.04 3.46
CA HIS A 35 -3.86 -0.21 3.98
C HIS A 35 -4.50 -0.77 5.25
N TRP A 36 -4.56 -2.09 5.41
CA TRP A 36 -5.36 -2.73 6.45
C TRP A 36 -4.58 -3.61 7.42
N ASN A 37 -3.35 -4.02 7.07
CA ASN A 37 -2.60 -4.98 7.86
C ASN A 37 -1.91 -4.30 9.06
N ASN A 38 -2.71 -3.83 10.00
CA ASN A 38 -2.27 -3.25 11.28
C ASN A 38 -3.29 -3.55 12.36
N ALA A 39 -2.83 -3.76 13.60
CA ALA A 39 -3.69 -4.11 14.74
C ALA A 39 -4.28 -2.89 15.46
N SER A 40 -3.72 -1.69 15.27
CA SER A 40 -4.12 -0.43 15.91
C SER A 40 -3.75 0.77 15.05
N ASP A 41 -4.35 1.93 15.34
CA ASP A 41 -4.20 3.15 14.53
C ASP A 41 -2.82 3.79 14.62
N ASP A 42 -2.02 3.47 15.65
CA ASP A 42 -0.65 3.92 15.83
C ASP A 42 0.38 3.05 15.09
N TRP A 43 -0.05 1.92 14.52
CA TRP A 43 0.75 1.04 13.67
C TRP A 43 0.36 1.13 12.20
N GLN A 44 1.28 0.74 11.33
CA GLN A 44 1.07 0.64 9.88
C GLN A 44 1.88 -0.51 9.29
N THR A 45 1.45 -1.00 8.12
CA THR A 45 2.30 -1.75 7.20
C THR A 45 2.80 -0.78 6.14
N SER A 46 4.07 -0.37 6.21
CA SER A 46 4.62 0.63 5.30
C SER A 46 5.05 0.07 3.96
N TYR A 47 5.30 -1.24 3.91
CA TYR A 47 5.73 -1.95 2.72
C TYR A 47 5.26 -3.41 2.76
N SER A 48 4.91 -3.98 1.60
CA SER A 48 4.58 -5.39 1.44
C SER A 48 5.10 -5.95 0.13
N GLU A 49 5.53 -7.22 0.15
CA GLU A 49 5.85 -8.04 -1.02
C GLU A 49 5.09 -9.36 -0.94
N ASN A 50 4.65 -9.88 -2.07
CA ASN A 50 3.90 -11.11 -2.11
C ASN A 50 4.17 -11.91 -3.40
N ASP A 51 4.81 -13.08 -3.29
CA ASP A 51 4.89 -14.08 -4.35
C ASP A 51 3.85 -15.16 -4.09
N LEU A 52 2.59 -14.89 -4.41
CA LEU A 52 1.40 -15.67 -4.03
C LEU A 52 1.30 -16.99 -4.80
N ARG A 53 2.17 -17.94 -4.45
CA ARG A 53 2.17 -19.30 -4.97
C ARG A 53 2.79 -20.28 -3.95
N PRO A 54 2.48 -21.56 -4.00
CA PRO A 54 3.17 -22.53 -3.15
C PRO A 54 4.71 -22.42 -3.30
N GLY A 55 5.42 -22.30 -2.17
CA GLY A 55 6.86 -22.06 -2.10
C GLY A 55 7.30 -20.61 -2.26
N GLY A 56 6.42 -19.70 -2.71
CA GLY A 56 6.68 -18.26 -2.79
C GLY A 56 6.82 -17.63 -1.40
N ALA A 57 7.54 -16.52 -1.32
CA ALA A 57 7.76 -15.77 -0.10
C ALA A 57 6.83 -14.55 -0.03
N PHE A 58 6.52 -14.13 1.19
CA PHE A 58 5.90 -12.84 1.46
C PHE A 58 6.65 -12.10 2.56
N LEU A 59 6.52 -10.79 2.56
CA LEU A 59 7.03 -9.90 3.59
C LEU A 59 6.10 -8.70 3.74
N SER A 60 5.78 -8.35 5.00
CA SER A 60 5.11 -7.11 5.36
C SER A 60 5.92 -6.39 6.44
N ARG A 61 6.38 -5.17 6.16
CA ARG A 61 7.04 -4.33 7.16
C ARG A 61 5.99 -3.68 8.04
N MET A 62 5.84 -4.20 9.25
CA MET A 62 4.94 -3.67 10.28
C MET A 62 5.72 -2.77 11.23
N GLU A 63 5.22 -1.54 11.47
CA GLU A 63 5.94 -0.57 12.29
C GLU A 63 4.99 0.44 12.94
N ALA A 64 5.42 0.97 14.08
CA ALA A 64 4.78 2.11 14.70
C ALA A 64 4.93 3.37 13.82
N LYS A 65 3.88 4.19 13.69
CA LYS A 65 3.89 5.40 12.85
C LYS A 65 4.90 6.44 13.30
N ASP A 66 5.34 6.40 14.55
CA ASP A 66 6.40 7.24 15.11
C ASP A 66 7.82 6.71 14.84
N GLY A 67 7.94 5.52 14.26
CA GLY A 67 9.20 4.91 13.84
C GLY A 67 10.03 4.28 14.95
N HIS A 68 9.53 4.24 16.19
CA HIS A 68 10.30 3.70 17.34
C HIS A 68 10.39 2.17 17.36
N GLU A 69 9.39 1.48 16.81
CA GLU A 69 9.33 0.03 16.79
C GLU A 69 8.89 -0.48 15.41
N GLY A 70 9.34 -1.67 15.04
CA GLY A 70 8.90 -2.32 13.83
C GLY A 70 9.56 -3.68 13.64
N PHE A 71 8.90 -4.54 12.88
CA PHE A 71 9.38 -5.87 12.54
C PHE A 71 8.89 -6.27 11.15
N ASP A 72 9.57 -7.26 10.58
CA ASP A 72 9.16 -7.88 9.33
C ASP A 72 8.30 -9.11 9.64
N PHE A 73 7.05 -9.06 9.20
CA PHE A 73 6.15 -10.22 9.22
C PHE A 73 6.33 -10.95 7.90
N SER A 74 6.98 -12.12 7.95
CA SER A 74 7.43 -12.83 6.75
C SER A 74 7.26 -14.33 6.87
N GLY A 75 7.26 -14.99 5.71
CA GLY A 75 7.12 -16.43 5.64
C GLY A 75 7.07 -16.96 4.20
N ARG A 76 6.67 -18.24 4.10
CA ARG A 76 6.52 -18.93 2.81
C ARG A 76 5.18 -19.64 2.71
N TYR A 77 4.55 -19.48 1.57
CA TYR A 77 3.30 -20.19 1.26
C TYR A 77 3.54 -21.69 1.13
N THR A 78 2.71 -22.47 1.81
CA THR A 78 2.66 -23.92 1.68
C THR A 78 1.51 -24.37 0.79
N GLU A 79 0.41 -23.59 0.77
CA GLU A 79 -0.73 -23.84 -0.09
C GLU A 79 -1.36 -22.49 -0.52
N VAL A 80 -1.75 -22.41 -1.79
CA VAL A 80 -2.53 -21.30 -2.36
C VAL A 80 -3.56 -21.88 -3.31
N ILE A 81 -4.83 -21.76 -2.94
CA ILE A 81 -5.99 -22.11 -3.78
C ILE A 81 -6.79 -20.81 -3.96
N PRO A 82 -6.73 -20.18 -5.15
CA PRO A 82 -7.36 -18.89 -5.39
C PRO A 82 -8.85 -18.85 -4.95
N GLY A 83 -9.21 -17.82 -4.21
CA GLY A 83 -10.55 -17.61 -3.68
C GLY A 83 -10.99 -18.57 -2.56
N LYS A 84 -10.12 -19.49 -2.11
CA LYS A 84 -10.50 -20.54 -1.14
C LYS A 84 -9.57 -20.67 0.06
N THR A 85 -8.27 -20.83 -0.18
CA THR A 85 -7.34 -21.19 0.90
C THR A 85 -5.97 -20.56 0.65
N ILE A 86 -5.41 -20.01 1.73
CA ILE A 86 -4.00 -19.65 1.82
C ILE A 86 -3.45 -20.35 3.06
N ALA A 87 -2.34 -21.07 2.94
CA ALA A 87 -1.60 -21.56 4.08
C ALA A 87 -0.12 -21.20 3.93
N TYR A 88 0.52 -20.87 5.04
CA TYR A 88 1.94 -20.51 5.07
C TYR A 88 2.60 -20.89 6.38
N THR A 89 3.91 -20.96 6.34
CA THR A 89 4.76 -21.10 7.53
C THR A 89 5.52 -19.78 7.69
N LEU A 90 5.41 -19.17 8.87
CA LEU A 90 6.17 -17.98 9.26
C LEU A 90 7.65 -18.33 9.44
N ASP A 91 8.52 -17.33 9.36
CA ASP A 91 9.98 -17.52 9.54
C ASP A 91 10.35 -18.02 10.95
N ASP A 92 9.47 -17.82 11.94
CA ASP A 92 9.60 -18.41 13.29
C ASP A 92 9.11 -19.87 13.39
N GLY A 93 8.64 -20.44 12.28
CA GLY A 93 8.21 -21.84 12.18
C GLY A 93 6.76 -22.11 12.60
N ARG A 94 5.95 -21.08 12.86
CA ARG A 94 4.51 -21.22 13.10
C ARG A 94 3.74 -21.40 11.80
N ASN A 95 2.71 -22.21 11.83
CA ASN A 95 1.82 -22.43 10.70
C ASN A 95 0.57 -21.55 10.83
N VAL A 96 0.12 -21.05 9.68
CA VAL A 96 -1.11 -20.25 9.55
C VAL A 96 -1.91 -20.82 8.39
N GLN A 97 -3.24 -20.85 8.56
CA GLN A 97 -4.18 -21.21 7.52
C GLN A 97 -5.32 -20.20 7.47
N ILE A 98 -5.65 -19.73 6.27
CA ILE A 98 -6.74 -18.80 6.00
C ILE A 98 -7.70 -19.47 5.03
N ILE A 99 -8.98 -19.51 5.40
CA ILE A 99 -10.06 -20.12 4.61
C ILE A 99 -11.06 -19.04 4.24
N PHE A 100 -11.37 -18.93 2.96
CA PHE A 100 -12.39 -18.06 2.39
C PHE A 100 -13.63 -18.92 2.08
N THR A 101 -14.74 -18.60 2.70
CA THR A 101 -16.01 -19.34 2.54
C THR A 101 -17.11 -18.40 2.04
N GLU A 102 -17.68 -18.70 0.88
CA GLU A 102 -18.81 -17.95 0.35
C GLU A 102 -20.03 -18.08 1.27
N THR A 103 -20.75 -16.99 1.45
CA THR A 103 -21.98 -16.89 2.24
C THR A 103 -23.04 -16.16 1.41
N ALA A 104 -24.29 -16.17 1.87
CA ALA A 104 -25.38 -15.47 1.19
C ALA A 104 -25.17 -13.93 1.08
N GLY A 105 -24.25 -13.34 1.88
CA GLY A 105 -24.02 -11.89 1.94
C GLY A 105 -22.57 -11.48 1.65
N GLY A 106 -21.75 -12.36 1.08
CA GLY A 106 -20.34 -12.06 0.81
C GLY A 106 -19.40 -13.22 1.19
N ILE A 107 -18.27 -12.93 1.80
CA ILE A 107 -17.23 -13.91 2.16
C ILE A 107 -17.02 -13.93 3.68
N ARG A 108 -16.94 -15.14 4.26
CA ARG A 108 -16.38 -15.36 5.60
C ARG A 108 -14.91 -15.73 5.48
N ILE A 109 -14.05 -14.98 6.15
CA ILE A 109 -12.63 -15.30 6.29
C ILE A 109 -12.41 -15.88 7.68
N THR A 110 -11.78 -17.05 7.73
CA THR A 110 -11.39 -17.71 8.98
C THR A 110 -9.89 -17.95 8.95
N GLU A 111 -9.19 -17.42 9.93
CA GLU A 111 -7.75 -17.50 10.05
C GLU A 111 -7.39 -18.27 11.32
N SER A 112 -6.57 -19.33 11.17
CA SER A 112 -6.11 -20.19 12.26
C SER A 112 -4.58 -20.21 12.26
N PHE A 113 -3.98 -19.95 13.41
CA PHE A 113 -2.52 -19.87 13.56
C PHE A 113 -2.04 -20.50 14.86
N GLU A 114 -0.83 -21.03 14.82
CA GLU A 114 -0.14 -21.54 16.01
C GLU A 114 0.29 -20.37 16.90
N ALA A 115 -0.01 -20.44 18.19
CA ALA A 115 0.39 -19.43 19.15
C ALA A 115 1.92 -19.39 19.32
N GLU A 116 2.47 -18.18 19.51
CA GLU A 116 3.84 -17.99 19.99
C GLU A 116 3.88 -17.99 21.52
N ASP A 117 5.09 -18.04 22.10
CA ASP A 117 5.27 -18.26 23.54
C ASP A 117 5.50 -16.98 24.37
N LEU A 118 5.66 -15.80 23.72
CA LEU A 118 5.98 -14.54 24.38
C LEU A 118 4.75 -13.84 24.96
N ASN A 119 3.64 -13.86 24.19
CA ASN A 119 2.40 -13.19 24.56
C ASN A 119 1.30 -14.20 24.91
N SER A 120 0.37 -13.78 25.75
CA SER A 120 -0.78 -14.62 26.05
C SER A 120 -1.64 -14.92 24.80
N ALA A 121 -2.23 -16.09 24.73
CA ALA A 121 -3.13 -16.46 23.62
C ALA A 121 -4.27 -15.44 23.43
N GLY A 122 -4.75 -14.83 24.53
CA GLY A 122 -5.78 -13.77 24.47
C GLY A 122 -5.28 -12.51 23.77
N LEU A 123 -4.06 -12.05 24.05
CA LEU A 123 -3.47 -10.88 23.40
C LEU A 123 -3.22 -11.14 21.91
N GLN A 124 -2.65 -12.31 21.58
CA GLN A 124 -2.45 -12.71 20.19
C GLN A 124 -3.77 -12.76 19.42
N LYS A 125 -4.80 -13.39 20.00
CA LYS A 125 -6.13 -13.43 19.40
C LYS A 125 -6.70 -12.03 19.15
N ALA A 126 -6.55 -11.12 20.10
CA ALA A 126 -7.05 -9.75 19.97
C ALA A 126 -6.32 -8.99 18.84
N GLY A 127 -5.01 -9.10 18.72
CA GLY A 127 -4.22 -8.45 17.65
C GLY A 127 -4.61 -8.97 16.26
N TRP A 128 -4.65 -10.30 16.08
CA TRP A 128 -5.03 -10.89 14.79
C TRP A 128 -6.49 -10.60 14.42
N GLN A 129 -7.40 -10.60 15.40
CA GLN A 129 -8.80 -10.21 15.16
C GLN A 129 -8.90 -8.74 14.73
N ALA A 130 -8.13 -7.83 15.36
CA ALA A 130 -8.13 -6.41 15.00
C ALA A 130 -7.66 -6.19 13.55
N ILE A 131 -6.64 -6.93 13.09
CA ILE A 131 -6.18 -6.90 11.70
C ILE A 131 -7.28 -7.37 10.74
N LEU A 132 -7.97 -8.47 11.04
CA LEU A 132 -9.11 -8.93 10.23
C LEU A 132 -10.30 -7.95 10.25
N ASP A 133 -10.54 -7.28 11.37
CA ASP A 133 -11.60 -6.26 11.47
C ASP A 133 -11.24 -5.01 10.66
N ASN A 134 -9.94 -4.63 10.60
CA ASN A 134 -9.47 -3.57 9.73
C ASN A 134 -9.58 -3.97 8.26
N PHE A 135 -9.22 -5.22 7.91
CA PHE A 135 -9.47 -5.73 6.56
C PHE A 135 -10.96 -5.62 6.16
N ARG A 136 -11.87 -6.03 7.04
CA ARG A 136 -13.31 -5.92 6.78
C ARG A 136 -13.71 -4.47 6.52
N LYS A 137 -13.31 -3.54 7.40
CA LYS A 137 -13.58 -2.10 7.22
C LYS A 137 -13.06 -1.59 5.89
N TYR A 138 -11.84 -1.96 5.53
CA TYR A 138 -11.22 -1.60 4.25
C TYR A 138 -12.00 -2.16 3.07
N ALA A 139 -12.32 -3.44 3.07
CA ALA A 139 -13.00 -4.11 1.97
C ALA A 139 -14.45 -3.63 1.77
N GLU A 140 -15.17 -3.32 2.86
CA GLU A 140 -16.54 -2.81 2.84
C GLU A 140 -16.60 -1.30 2.62
N GLY A 141 -15.59 -0.56 3.08
CA GLY A 141 -15.44 0.90 2.94
C GLY A 141 -14.67 1.36 1.69
N TYR A 142 -14.18 0.44 0.87
CA TYR A 142 -13.52 0.74 -0.41
C TYR A 142 -14.57 1.25 -1.41
N GLY A 143 -14.90 2.50 -1.33
CA GLY A 143 -16.09 3.09 -1.99
C GLY A 143 -15.93 4.46 -2.39
N PRO A 144 -15.60 5.61 -2.25
CA PRO A 144 -15.54 6.68 -3.23
C PRO A 144 -14.19 6.87 -3.90
N LYS A 145 -13.13 6.15 -3.50
CA LYS A 145 -11.83 6.18 -4.16
C LYS A 145 -11.67 4.92 -5.02
N GLU A 146 -11.20 5.13 -6.23
CA GLU A 146 -10.80 4.05 -7.12
C GLU A 146 -9.29 4.00 -7.19
N MET A 147 -8.71 2.81 -7.10
CA MET A 147 -7.29 2.64 -7.37
C MET A 147 -7.08 2.57 -8.88
N LEU A 148 -6.24 3.46 -9.39
CA LEU A 148 -5.82 3.46 -10.79
C LEU A 148 -4.41 2.89 -10.88
N HIS A 149 -4.19 2.05 -11.90
CA HIS A 149 -2.91 1.45 -12.22
C HIS A 149 -2.38 1.99 -13.54
N PHE A 150 -1.11 2.38 -13.56
CA PHE A 150 -0.39 2.81 -14.76
C PHE A 150 0.98 2.14 -14.79
N GLU A 151 1.46 1.83 -15.99
CA GLU A 151 2.79 1.24 -16.14
C GLU A 151 3.51 1.75 -17.38
N ILE A 152 4.84 1.77 -17.32
CA ILE A 152 5.71 2.08 -18.46
C ILE A 152 7.02 1.32 -18.36
N THR A 153 7.53 0.88 -19.50
CA THR A 153 8.88 0.29 -19.59
C THR A 153 9.88 1.34 -20.07
N ILE A 154 10.98 1.51 -19.31
CA ILE A 154 12.03 2.52 -19.55
C ILE A 154 13.36 1.81 -19.77
N GLU A 155 14.15 2.23 -20.76
CA GLU A 155 15.48 1.68 -21.07
C GLU A 155 16.57 2.27 -20.14
N ASN A 156 16.42 2.02 -18.84
CA ASN A 156 17.39 2.45 -17.82
C ASN A 156 17.29 1.54 -16.59
N THR A 157 18.26 1.67 -15.65
CA THR A 157 18.24 0.91 -14.40
C THR A 157 17.24 1.48 -13.41
N PRO A 158 16.67 0.65 -12.51
CA PRO A 158 15.73 1.11 -11.51
C PRO A 158 16.27 2.25 -10.64
N GLU A 159 17.54 2.18 -10.24
CA GLU A 159 18.19 3.18 -9.38
C GLU A 159 18.32 4.53 -10.09
N ASN A 160 18.65 4.51 -11.39
CA ASN A 160 18.80 5.75 -12.15
C ASN A 160 17.45 6.40 -12.44
N ILE A 161 16.42 5.61 -12.79
CA ILE A 161 15.06 6.11 -12.97
C ILE A 161 14.55 6.71 -11.67
N PHE A 162 14.70 5.99 -10.55
CA PHE A 162 14.27 6.45 -9.22
C PHE A 162 14.92 7.79 -8.84
N ARG A 163 16.22 7.93 -9.08
CA ARG A 163 16.95 9.19 -8.86
C ARG A 163 16.41 10.33 -9.71
N ILE A 164 16.24 10.11 -11.02
CA ILE A 164 15.73 11.12 -11.96
C ILE A 164 14.30 11.53 -11.57
N MET A 165 13.45 10.58 -11.26
CA MET A 165 12.06 10.80 -10.88
C MET A 165 11.92 11.79 -9.70
N LEU A 166 12.83 11.75 -8.73
CA LEU A 166 12.79 12.53 -7.49
C LEU A 166 13.65 13.81 -7.54
N GLU A 167 14.46 13.99 -8.55
CA GLU A 167 15.28 15.21 -8.72
C GLU A 167 14.38 16.41 -9.06
N SER A 168 14.56 17.54 -8.38
CA SER A 168 13.65 18.69 -8.41
C SER A 168 13.35 19.21 -9.83
N GLU A 169 14.36 19.34 -10.68
CA GLU A 169 14.17 19.82 -12.05
C GLU A 169 13.45 18.78 -12.93
N ALA A 170 13.83 17.51 -12.81
CA ALA A 170 13.18 16.42 -13.53
C ALA A 170 11.74 16.22 -13.06
N PHE A 171 11.51 16.25 -11.74
CA PHE A 171 10.17 16.19 -11.14
C PHE A 171 9.24 17.25 -11.74
N SER A 172 9.65 18.51 -11.72
CA SER A 172 8.84 19.62 -12.29
C SER A 172 8.53 19.42 -13.78
N LYS A 173 9.45 18.80 -14.54
CA LYS A 173 9.24 18.52 -15.95
C LYS A 173 8.20 17.43 -16.17
N TRP A 174 8.38 16.24 -15.57
CA TRP A 174 7.48 15.14 -15.86
C TRP A 174 6.10 15.32 -15.21
N THR A 175 6.03 15.96 -14.05
CA THR A 175 4.75 16.27 -13.38
C THR A 175 4.02 17.47 -13.97
N SER A 176 4.64 18.20 -14.91
CA SER A 176 3.96 19.30 -15.63
C SER A 176 2.75 18.82 -16.44
N ALA A 177 2.61 17.53 -16.68
CA ALA A 177 1.41 16.91 -17.25
C ALA A 177 0.17 17.08 -16.36
N PHE A 178 0.34 17.20 -15.04
CA PHE A 178 -0.73 17.47 -14.08
C PHE A 178 -0.95 18.98 -13.89
N ASN A 179 0.15 19.73 -13.76
CA ASN A 179 0.13 21.18 -13.64
C ASN A 179 1.44 21.76 -14.18
N PRO A 180 1.40 22.72 -15.14
CA PRO A 180 2.60 23.29 -15.76
C PRO A 180 3.60 23.92 -14.77
N THR A 181 3.16 24.28 -13.57
CA THR A 181 3.97 24.88 -12.52
C THR A 181 4.30 23.90 -11.39
N SER A 182 4.12 22.60 -11.65
CA SER A 182 4.32 21.54 -10.67
C SER A 182 5.73 21.56 -10.08
N ARG A 183 5.79 21.46 -8.74
CA ARG A 183 7.02 21.42 -7.96
C ARG A 183 6.76 20.74 -6.63
N PHE A 184 7.81 20.37 -5.92
CA PHE A 184 7.69 19.94 -4.53
C PHE A 184 8.54 20.78 -3.58
N SER A 185 8.21 20.70 -2.30
CA SER A 185 8.97 21.27 -1.19
C SER A 185 8.95 20.30 -0.01
N GLY A 186 10.08 20.03 0.58
CA GLY A 186 10.21 19.06 1.67
C GLY A 186 11.26 17.99 1.38
N SER A 187 11.12 16.83 2.01
CA SER A 187 12.10 15.75 1.97
C SER A 187 11.47 14.46 1.44
N TRP A 188 12.23 13.69 0.67
CA TRP A 188 11.87 12.34 0.24
C TRP A 188 12.23 11.25 1.26
N ALA A 189 12.79 11.62 2.42
CA ALA A 189 13.13 10.64 3.45
C ALA A 189 11.88 10.02 4.07
N LYS A 190 11.93 8.72 4.38
CA LYS A 190 10.83 8.00 5.03
C LYS A 190 10.40 8.71 6.33
N GLY A 191 9.10 8.86 6.52
CA GLY A 191 8.47 9.52 7.66
C GLY A 191 8.34 11.04 7.51
N GLU A 192 9.10 11.67 6.61
CA GLU A 192 9.12 13.12 6.43
C GLU A 192 7.91 13.62 5.62
N LYS A 193 7.55 14.89 5.88
CA LYS A 193 6.54 15.61 5.11
C LYS A 193 7.13 16.18 3.82
N ILE A 194 6.32 16.14 2.77
CA ILE A 194 6.58 16.75 1.47
C ILE A 194 5.31 17.39 0.95
N SER A 195 5.42 18.57 0.33
CA SER A 195 4.29 19.25 -0.29
C SER A 195 4.46 19.25 -1.80
N PHE A 196 3.45 18.77 -2.51
CA PHE A 196 3.35 18.87 -3.97
C PHE A 196 2.50 20.08 -4.30
N LEU A 197 3.05 21.01 -5.08
CA LEU A 197 2.52 22.35 -5.28
C LEU A 197 2.33 22.64 -6.77
N GLY A 198 1.27 23.36 -7.08
CA GLY A 198 1.04 23.93 -8.39
C GLY A 198 0.41 25.32 -8.25
N THR A 199 0.37 26.06 -9.35
CA THR A 199 -0.24 27.40 -9.39
C THR A 199 -1.37 27.35 -10.41
N ASP A 200 -2.55 27.84 -10.06
CA ASP A 200 -3.70 27.94 -10.95
C ASP A 200 -3.60 29.15 -11.91
N ALA A 201 -4.62 29.32 -12.76
CA ALA A 201 -4.67 30.41 -13.74
C ALA A 201 -4.73 31.80 -13.09
N ASP A 202 -5.22 31.90 -11.85
CA ASP A 202 -5.34 33.15 -11.08
C ASP A 202 -4.08 33.45 -10.25
N GLY A 203 -3.04 32.60 -10.37
CA GLY A 203 -1.77 32.76 -9.65
C GLY A 203 -1.80 32.24 -8.21
N LYS A 204 -2.85 31.53 -7.79
CA LYS A 204 -2.98 30.98 -6.45
C LYS A 204 -2.27 29.64 -6.35
N THR A 205 -1.59 29.43 -5.24
CA THR A 205 -0.90 28.16 -4.96
C THR A 205 -1.88 27.16 -4.36
N GLY A 206 -2.03 26.02 -5.02
CA GLY A 206 -2.73 24.85 -4.54
C GLY A 206 -1.81 23.62 -4.49
N GLY A 207 -2.30 22.55 -3.90
CA GLY A 207 -1.55 21.32 -3.86
C GLY A 207 -1.96 20.38 -2.73
N MET A 208 -1.00 19.52 -2.34
CA MET A 208 -1.21 18.47 -1.35
C MET A 208 -0.03 18.41 -0.38
N VAL A 209 -0.30 18.34 0.91
CA VAL A 209 0.69 17.92 1.92
C VAL A 209 0.64 16.43 2.04
N CYS A 210 1.79 15.80 1.92
CA CYS A 210 1.92 14.34 1.98
C CYS A 210 2.99 13.93 3.00
N ARG A 211 2.99 12.66 3.33
CA ARG A 211 4.04 11.98 4.09
C ARG A 211 4.67 10.90 3.22
N ILE A 212 5.99 10.81 3.25
CA ILE A 212 6.69 9.68 2.66
C ILE A 212 6.53 8.48 3.58
N ARG A 213 5.68 7.56 3.22
CA ARG A 213 5.37 6.37 4.01
C ARG A 213 6.47 5.32 3.92
N GLU A 214 7.03 5.14 2.73
CA GLU A 214 8.19 4.29 2.47
C GLU A 214 9.03 4.88 1.33
N ASN A 215 10.35 4.71 1.42
CA ASN A 215 11.29 5.03 0.35
C ASN A 215 12.42 3.99 0.32
N ILE A 216 12.34 3.06 -0.62
CA ILE A 216 13.35 2.05 -0.90
C ILE A 216 13.99 2.40 -2.26
N PRO A 217 15.16 3.02 -2.29
CA PRO A 217 15.79 3.52 -3.51
C PRO A 217 15.89 2.45 -4.60
N GLY A 218 15.45 2.80 -5.81
CA GLY A 218 15.45 1.91 -6.96
C GLY A 218 14.39 0.80 -6.92
N LYS A 219 13.53 0.75 -5.90
CA LYS A 219 12.57 -0.35 -5.75
C LYS A 219 11.14 0.11 -5.51
N PHE A 220 10.94 0.97 -4.49
CA PHE A 220 9.59 1.32 -4.05
C PHE A 220 9.56 2.69 -3.39
N LEU A 221 8.52 3.45 -3.68
CA LEU A 221 8.16 4.70 -3.01
C LEU A 221 6.67 4.69 -2.70
N SER A 222 6.30 5.05 -1.48
CA SER A 222 4.89 5.20 -1.07
C SER A 222 4.69 6.58 -0.46
N ILE A 223 3.70 7.28 -0.98
CA ILE A 223 3.33 8.64 -0.60
C ILE A 223 1.89 8.61 -0.08
N GLU A 224 1.65 9.13 1.11
CA GLU A 224 0.33 9.25 1.73
C GLU A 224 -0.11 10.70 1.79
N SER A 225 -1.27 11.01 1.25
CA SER A 225 -1.89 12.33 1.31
C SER A 225 -2.41 12.63 2.71
N LEU A 226 -2.05 13.79 3.27
CA LEU A 226 -2.44 14.21 4.62
C LEU A 226 -3.52 15.30 4.59
N CYS A 227 -3.37 16.33 3.77
CA CYS A 227 -4.35 17.40 3.60
C CYS A 227 -4.08 18.20 2.32
N GLU A 228 -5.09 18.95 1.88
CA GLU A 228 -4.99 19.85 0.74
C GLU A 228 -4.31 21.18 1.11
N ILE A 229 -3.72 21.82 0.10
CA ILE A 229 -3.25 23.21 0.16
C ILE A 229 -4.16 24.05 -0.73
N ILE A 230 -4.84 25.04 -0.15
CA ILE A 230 -5.70 26.00 -0.86
C ILE A 230 -5.19 27.41 -0.58
N ASP A 231 -4.95 28.20 -1.63
CA ASP A 231 -4.40 29.55 -1.53
C ASP A 231 -3.11 29.64 -0.69
N GLY A 232 -2.26 28.59 -0.77
CA GLY A 232 -0.99 28.49 -0.04
C GLY A 232 -1.11 28.10 1.44
N GLN A 233 -2.29 27.75 1.92
CA GLN A 233 -2.54 27.34 3.30
C GLN A 233 -2.95 25.87 3.39
N GLU A 234 -2.41 25.15 4.38
CA GLU A 234 -2.84 23.80 4.70
C GLU A 234 -4.27 23.82 5.24
N VAL A 235 -5.16 23.06 4.61
CA VAL A 235 -6.56 22.95 5.04
C VAL A 235 -6.68 21.73 5.93
N THR A 236 -6.76 21.98 7.24
CA THR A 236 -6.96 20.95 8.27
C THR A 236 -8.29 21.19 8.96
N GLY A 237 -9.20 20.22 9.01
CA GLY A 237 -10.45 20.32 9.77
C GLY A 237 -11.60 19.50 9.22
N ASP A 238 -12.52 19.15 10.12
CA ASP A 238 -13.66 18.25 9.91
C ASP A 238 -14.76 18.73 8.94
N ASP A 239 -14.68 19.97 8.45
CA ASP A 239 -15.78 20.63 7.73
C ASP A 239 -15.77 20.49 6.20
N LYS A 240 -14.72 19.91 5.62
CA LYS A 240 -14.73 19.43 4.24
C LYS A 240 -14.28 18.00 4.23
N ALA A 241 -15.10 17.13 3.66
CA ALA A 241 -14.69 15.78 3.40
C ALA A 241 -13.34 15.83 2.67
N ASP A 242 -12.26 15.54 3.41
CA ASP A 242 -10.92 15.47 2.85
C ASP A 242 -10.85 14.20 1.99
N PHE A 243 -11.27 14.36 0.73
CA PHE A 243 -11.35 13.26 -0.23
C PHE A 243 -9.99 12.58 -0.46
N TRP A 244 -8.90 13.29 -0.15
CA TRP A 244 -7.54 12.81 -0.38
C TRP A 244 -6.89 12.22 0.85
N HIS A 245 -7.39 12.51 2.05
CA HIS A 245 -6.77 12.04 3.29
C HIS A 245 -6.60 10.51 3.29
N GLY A 246 -5.37 10.05 3.56
CA GLY A 246 -5.02 8.64 3.55
C GLY A 246 -4.95 7.99 2.16
N SER A 247 -5.13 8.75 1.06
CA SER A 247 -4.88 8.24 -0.29
C SER A 247 -3.41 7.93 -0.46
N LEU A 248 -3.11 6.81 -1.12
CA LEU A 248 -1.74 6.41 -1.42
C LEU A 248 -1.43 6.61 -2.90
N GLU A 249 -0.19 6.99 -3.15
CA GLU A 249 0.44 6.96 -4.46
C GLU A 249 1.73 6.15 -4.34
N ASN A 250 1.77 5.00 -4.99
CA ASN A 250 2.83 4.02 -4.88
C ASN A 250 3.57 3.86 -6.20
N TYR A 251 4.89 3.84 -6.15
CA TYR A 251 5.76 3.61 -7.29
C TYR A 251 6.56 2.32 -7.06
N SER A 252 6.46 1.38 -7.99
CA SER A 252 7.23 0.13 -7.96
C SER A 252 8.12 0.04 -9.19
N LEU A 253 9.40 -0.24 -9.00
CA LEU A 253 10.37 -0.42 -10.09
C LEU A 253 10.84 -1.87 -10.11
N LYS A 254 10.65 -2.54 -11.24
CA LYS A 254 11.02 -3.95 -11.41
C LYS A 254 11.96 -4.10 -12.62
N PRO A 255 13.17 -4.67 -12.46
CA PRO A 255 14.05 -4.92 -13.59
C PRO A 255 13.44 -5.98 -14.53
N VAL A 256 13.46 -5.70 -15.84
CA VAL A 256 12.98 -6.59 -16.90
C VAL A 256 14.05 -6.65 -17.99
N GLY A 257 14.96 -7.59 -17.89
CA GLY A 257 16.14 -7.67 -18.75
C GLY A 257 17.05 -6.46 -18.55
N SER A 258 17.32 -5.68 -19.61
CA SER A 258 18.09 -4.42 -19.57
C SER A 258 17.22 -3.19 -19.31
N LYS A 259 15.93 -3.36 -19.13
CA LYS A 259 14.93 -2.30 -18.93
C LYS A 259 14.33 -2.37 -17.53
N THR A 260 13.57 -1.37 -17.17
CA THR A 260 12.79 -1.32 -15.93
C THR A 260 11.33 -1.13 -16.24
N LEU A 261 10.48 -1.95 -15.64
CA LEU A 261 9.04 -1.71 -15.56
C LEU A 261 8.78 -0.81 -14.34
N LEU A 262 8.31 0.40 -14.59
CA LEU A 262 7.78 1.31 -13.57
C LEU A 262 6.27 1.18 -13.55
N CYS A 263 5.73 0.85 -12.38
CA CYS A 263 4.29 0.83 -12.12
C CYS A 263 3.94 1.95 -11.14
N VAL A 264 2.78 2.57 -11.35
CA VAL A 264 2.19 3.57 -10.45
C VAL A 264 0.79 3.13 -10.09
N ASP A 265 0.55 2.99 -8.79
CA ASP A 265 -0.76 2.64 -8.22
C ASP A 265 -1.21 3.81 -7.33
N THR A 266 -2.34 4.43 -7.67
CA THR A 266 -2.80 5.64 -6.97
C THR A 266 -4.28 5.58 -6.62
N ASP A 267 -4.62 5.94 -5.38
CA ASP A 267 -6.00 6.10 -4.92
C ASP A 267 -6.54 7.44 -5.43
N VAL A 268 -7.59 7.41 -6.21
CA VAL A 268 -8.16 8.59 -6.84
C VAL A 268 -9.65 8.70 -6.50
N PRO A 269 -10.14 9.83 -5.97
CA PRO A 269 -11.57 10.06 -5.86
C PRO A 269 -12.23 10.01 -7.24
N SER A 270 -13.42 9.38 -7.31
CA SER A 270 -14.10 9.07 -8.59
C SER A 270 -14.27 10.29 -9.50
N ASP A 271 -14.50 11.47 -8.93
CA ASP A 271 -14.66 12.73 -9.68
C ASP A 271 -13.38 13.17 -10.41
N PHE A 272 -12.21 12.78 -9.92
CA PHE A 272 -10.91 13.11 -10.51
C PHE A 272 -10.38 12.03 -11.47
N LYS A 273 -11.02 10.86 -11.53
CA LYS A 273 -10.59 9.74 -12.38
C LYS A 273 -10.37 10.12 -13.84
N PRO A 274 -11.27 10.86 -14.53
CA PRO A 274 -11.05 11.23 -15.94
C PRO A 274 -9.76 12.04 -16.14
N PHE A 275 -9.47 12.97 -15.22
CA PHE A 275 -8.25 13.77 -15.26
C PHE A 275 -6.99 12.90 -15.11
N PHE A 276 -6.97 11.99 -14.14
CA PHE A 276 -5.82 11.12 -13.90
C PHE A 276 -5.58 10.11 -15.02
N LEU A 277 -6.65 9.56 -15.61
CA LEU A 277 -6.55 8.68 -16.79
C LEU A 277 -5.92 9.38 -18.01
N GLU A 278 -6.04 10.70 -18.11
CA GLU A 278 -5.42 11.49 -19.18
C GLU A 278 -3.99 11.95 -18.81
N ALA A 279 -3.78 12.39 -17.57
CA ALA A 279 -2.54 13.01 -17.14
C ALA A 279 -1.40 11.99 -16.91
N TRP A 280 -1.68 10.85 -16.26
CA TRP A 280 -0.66 9.86 -15.93
C TRP A 280 0.09 9.29 -17.13
N PRO A 281 -0.58 8.84 -18.23
CA PRO A 281 0.15 8.35 -19.39
C PRO A 281 1.12 9.40 -19.96
N LYS A 282 0.71 10.68 -20.00
CA LYS A 282 1.57 11.78 -20.45
C LYS A 282 2.76 12.00 -19.54
N ALA A 283 2.53 12.00 -18.22
CA ALA A 283 3.57 12.16 -17.22
C ALA A 283 4.63 11.05 -17.32
N LEU A 284 4.18 9.81 -17.47
CA LEU A 284 5.07 8.65 -17.61
C LEU A 284 5.90 8.70 -18.91
N GLU A 285 5.32 9.11 -20.04
CA GLU A 285 6.08 9.32 -21.28
C GLU A 285 7.11 10.45 -21.15
N MET A 286 6.76 11.53 -20.44
CA MET A 286 7.72 12.62 -20.15
C MET A 286 8.86 12.14 -19.25
N LEU A 287 8.56 11.36 -18.20
CA LEU A 287 9.57 10.76 -17.34
C LEU A 287 10.49 9.81 -18.13
N LYS A 288 9.91 8.96 -18.99
CA LYS A 288 10.68 8.08 -19.87
C LYS A 288 11.65 8.86 -20.73
N ALA A 289 11.18 9.92 -21.40
CA ALA A 289 12.04 10.79 -22.22
C ALA A 289 13.17 11.48 -21.45
N LEU A 290 13.02 11.70 -20.14
CA LEU A 290 14.09 12.23 -19.28
C LEU A 290 15.11 11.15 -18.86
N CYS A 291 14.69 9.88 -18.90
CA CYS A 291 15.51 8.74 -18.47
C CYS A 291 16.29 8.11 -19.62
N GLU A 292 15.83 8.19 -20.85
CA GLU A 292 16.42 7.65 -22.07
C GLU A 292 17.22 8.71 -22.86
#